data_ea3a8561f96f7f08b34d1c8a6d2676fb
#
_entry.id   ea3a8561f96f7f08b34d1c8a6d2676fb
#
_cell.length_a   1.000
_cell.length_b   1.000
_cell.length_c   1.000
_cell.angle_alpha   90.00
_cell.angle_beta   90.00
_cell.angle_gamma   90.00
#
_symmetry.space_group_name_H-M   'P 1'
#
loop_
_entity.id
_entity.type
_entity.pdbx_description
1 polymer ?
#
loop_
_entity_poly.entity_id
_entity_poly.type
_entity_poly.pdbx_seq_one_letter_code
_entity_poly.pdbx_strand_id
1 'polypeptide(L)'
;MPIVEMERIYIYIYEKQRCTGMSSAPEEGFSMLTQGQIKEFNRWRMNTKNLTVKLDFSGRDFSGKDLSSAFLNGLIADRVNFVGANLTGANLVQASLNGTDFEGANLTETLLMYAEMKGVSLANTNLTRTNMMWANLQNADLTGSKMLQTIFVEANLQNARVDGIDKAGAYIKYAKLEGTSWFEHVASAQQ
;
A
#
# COMPACT_ATOMS: atom_id res chain seq x y z
N MET A 1 -33.56 9.55 -19.23
CA MET A 1 -33.27 8.17 -19.59
C MET A 1 -33.65 7.29 -18.41
N PRO A 2 -34.55 6.27 -18.55
CA PRO A 2 -34.98 5.44 -17.43
C PRO A 2 -33.80 4.59 -16.93
N ILE A 3 -33.74 4.36 -15.61
CA ILE A 3 -32.68 3.57 -14.92
C ILE A 3 -32.51 2.17 -15.55
N VAL A 4 -33.61 1.57 -16.02
CA VAL A 4 -33.63 0.25 -16.67
C VAL A 4 -32.86 0.22 -18.01
N GLU A 5 -32.78 1.34 -18.71
CA GLU A 5 -32.02 1.45 -19.97
C GLU A 5 -30.50 1.61 -19.72
N MET A 6 -30.13 2.26 -18.61
CA MET A 6 -28.73 2.36 -18.17
C MET A 6 -28.19 1.00 -17.72
N GLU A 7 -28.99 0.20 -16.99
CA GLU A 7 -28.61 -1.16 -16.61
C GLU A 7 -28.43 -2.08 -17.80
N ARG A 8 -29.31 -1.98 -18.82
CA ARG A 8 -29.18 -2.74 -20.05
C ARG A 8 -27.94 -2.35 -20.87
N ILE A 9 -27.60 -1.07 -20.91
CA ILE A 9 -26.37 -0.59 -21.57
C ILE A 9 -25.16 -1.07 -20.80
N TYR A 10 -25.20 -1.05 -19.45
CA TYR A 10 -24.09 -1.53 -18.61
C TYR A 10 -23.88 -3.04 -18.78
N ILE A 11 -24.95 -3.83 -18.75
CA ILE A 11 -24.91 -5.28 -19.00
C ILE A 11 -24.43 -5.59 -20.40
N TYR A 12 -24.90 -4.87 -21.43
CA TYR A 12 -24.47 -5.04 -22.83
C TYR A 12 -22.99 -4.72 -23.03
N ILE A 13 -22.48 -3.65 -22.40
CA ILE A 13 -21.06 -3.30 -22.43
C ILE A 13 -20.23 -4.37 -21.72
N TYR A 14 -20.69 -4.83 -20.55
CA TYR A 14 -20.02 -5.85 -19.75
C TYR A 14 -19.96 -7.20 -20.47
N GLU A 15 -21.06 -7.63 -21.07
CA GLU A 15 -21.14 -8.87 -21.88
C GLU A 15 -20.32 -8.77 -23.16
N LYS A 16 -20.30 -7.61 -23.83
CA LYS A 16 -19.51 -7.41 -25.04
C LYS A 16 -18.00 -7.40 -24.75
N GLN A 17 -17.58 -6.86 -23.61
CA GLN A 17 -16.19 -6.96 -23.15
C GLN A 17 -15.77 -8.40 -22.87
N ARG A 18 -16.68 -9.21 -22.31
CA ARG A 18 -16.47 -10.63 -22.05
C ARG A 18 -16.35 -11.46 -23.34
N CYS A 19 -17.11 -11.12 -24.37
CA CYS A 19 -17.12 -11.83 -25.66
C CYS A 19 -15.95 -11.43 -26.58
N THR A 20 -15.32 -10.26 -26.36
CA THR A 20 -14.20 -9.79 -27.20
C THR A 20 -12.82 -10.09 -26.61
N GLY A 21 -12.74 -10.78 -25.46
CA GLY A 21 -11.45 -11.04 -24.79
C GLY A 21 -10.76 -9.78 -24.27
N MET A 22 -11.45 -8.63 -24.23
CA MET A 22 -10.93 -7.41 -23.63
C MET A 22 -10.97 -7.55 -22.10
N SER A 23 -9.83 -7.58 -21.47
CA SER A 23 -9.65 -7.49 -20.02
C SER A 23 -10.33 -6.24 -19.48
N SER A 24 -10.97 -6.31 -18.28
CA SER A 24 -11.41 -5.09 -17.60
C SER A 24 -10.20 -4.22 -17.29
N ALA A 25 -10.40 -2.89 -17.18
CA ALA A 25 -9.29 -1.98 -16.89
C ALA A 25 -8.45 -2.37 -15.65
N PRO A 26 -9.03 -2.84 -14.52
CA PRO A 26 -8.25 -3.38 -13.41
C PRO A 26 -7.43 -4.62 -13.77
N GLU A 27 -7.98 -5.56 -14.55
CA GLU A 27 -7.24 -6.75 -14.99
C GLU A 27 -6.10 -6.41 -15.96
N GLU A 28 -6.28 -5.41 -16.82
CA GLU A 28 -5.22 -4.89 -17.67
C GLU A 28 -4.07 -4.32 -16.84
N GLY A 29 -4.39 -3.49 -15.83
CA GLY A 29 -3.41 -2.95 -14.90
C GLY A 29 -2.69 -4.04 -14.10
N PHE A 30 -3.41 -5.04 -13.61
CA PHE A 30 -2.84 -6.18 -12.90
C PHE A 30 -1.87 -6.97 -13.79
N SER A 31 -2.27 -7.24 -15.03
CA SER A 31 -1.43 -7.95 -16.01
C SER A 31 -0.12 -7.22 -16.28
N MET A 32 -0.17 -5.89 -16.51
CA MET A 32 1.03 -5.08 -16.72
C MET A 32 1.99 -5.15 -15.53
N LEU A 33 1.49 -5.02 -14.30
CA LEU A 33 2.30 -5.05 -13.07
C LEU A 33 2.94 -6.42 -12.86
N THR A 34 2.19 -7.50 -13.05
CA THR A 34 2.72 -8.87 -12.87
C THR A 34 3.72 -9.29 -13.94
N GLN A 35 3.68 -8.67 -15.12
CA GLN A 35 4.64 -8.84 -16.21
C GLN A 35 5.84 -7.89 -16.13
N GLY A 36 5.92 -7.04 -15.10
CA GLY A 36 7.01 -6.08 -14.92
C GLY A 36 6.97 -4.88 -15.87
N GLN A 37 5.82 -4.62 -16.51
CA GLN A 37 5.62 -3.51 -17.45
C GLN A 37 5.28 -2.21 -16.72
N ILE A 38 6.14 -1.78 -15.78
CA ILE A 38 5.87 -0.65 -14.87
C ILE A 38 5.72 0.68 -15.64
N LYS A 39 6.56 0.91 -16.65
CA LYS A 39 6.48 2.14 -17.46
C LYS A 39 5.18 2.24 -18.24
N GLU A 40 4.75 1.12 -18.82
CA GLU A 40 3.49 0.99 -19.55
C GLU A 40 2.31 1.18 -18.61
N PHE A 41 2.34 0.53 -17.44
CA PHE A 41 1.35 0.70 -16.39
C PHE A 41 1.23 2.17 -15.95
N ASN A 42 2.33 2.83 -15.64
CA ASN A 42 2.34 4.24 -15.22
C ASN A 42 1.77 5.15 -16.32
N ARG A 43 2.15 4.93 -17.58
CA ARG A 43 1.59 5.66 -18.73
C ARG A 43 0.08 5.39 -18.88
N TRP A 44 -0.33 4.13 -18.74
CA TRP A 44 -1.73 3.72 -18.75
C TRP A 44 -2.50 4.38 -17.61
N ARG A 45 -1.94 4.38 -16.38
CA ARG A 45 -2.56 4.99 -15.19
C ARG A 45 -2.74 6.50 -15.33
N MET A 46 -1.81 7.20 -15.99
CA MET A 46 -1.87 8.65 -16.21
C MET A 46 -2.80 9.05 -17.37
N ASN A 47 -3.29 8.12 -18.16
CA ASN A 47 -4.26 8.42 -19.21
C ASN A 47 -5.56 8.92 -18.57
N THR A 48 -6.14 10.02 -19.11
CA THR A 48 -7.35 10.66 -18.54
C THR A 48 -8.52 9.71 -18.40
N LYS A 49 -8.65 8.71 -19.29
CA LYS A 49 -9.69 7.67 -19.20
C LYS A 49 -9.50 6.73 -18.01
N ASN A 50 -8.28 6.56 -17.52
CA ASN A 50 -7.92 5.62 -16.46
C ASN A 50 -7.66 6.29 -15.11
N LEU A 51 -7.59 7.62 -15.05
CA LEU A 51 -7.35 8.37 -13.79
C LEU A 51 -8.37 8.06 -12.70
N THR A 52 -9.62 7.81 -13.07
CA THR A 52 -10.73 7.50 -12.16
C THR A 52 -10.98 6.00 -12.00
N VAL A 53 -10.22 5.15 -12.71
CA VAL A 53 -10.34 3.70 -12.56
C VAL A 53 -9.91 3.31 -11.15
N LYS A 54 -10.85 2.73 -10.41
CA LYS A 54 -10.59 2.16 -9.10
C LYS A 54 -9.89 0.83 -9.28
N LEU A 55 -8.62 0.78 -8.90
CA LEU A 55 -7.85 -0.47 -8.93
C LEU A 55 -8.14 -1.23 -7.63
N ASP A 56 -8.74 -2.39 -7.75
CA ASP A 56 -8.95 -3.31 -6.64
C ASP A 56 -8.21 -4.62 -6.93
N PHE A 57 -7.16 -4.83 -6.18
CA PHE A 57 -6.31 -6.03 -6.26
C PHE A 57 -6.37 -6.85 -4.98
N SER A 58 -7.41 -6.64 -4.14
CA SER A 58 -7.55 -7.33 -2.86
C SER A 58 -7.40 -8.85 -3.00
N GLY A 59 -6.60 -9.45 -2.11
CA GLY A 59 -6.29 -10.86 -2.09
C GLY A 59 -5.42 -11.37 -3.24
N ARG A 60 -4.90 -10.50 -4.12
CA ARG A 60 -3.98 -10.87 -5.21
C ARG A 60 -2.56 -11.14 -4.69
N ASP A 61 -1.77 -11.81 -5.52
CA ASP A 61 -0.37 -12.15 -5.23
C ASP A 61 0.60 -11.36 -6.10
N PHE A 62 1.44 -10.56 -5.45
CA PHE A 62 2.56 -9.83 -6.02
C PHE A 62 3.89 -10.21 -5.36
N SER A 63 3.95 -11.38 -4.71
CA SER A 63 5.18 -11.82 -4.04
C SER A 63 6.38 -11.85 -4.98
N GLY A 64 7.50 -11.30 -4.52
CA GLY A 64 8.74 -11.20 -5.28
C GLY A 64 8.68 -10.35 -6.55
N LYS A 65 7.57 -9.64 -6.83
CA LYS A 65 7.45 -8.80 -8.03
C LYS A 65 8.22 -7.49 -7.89
N ASP A 66 8.75 -7.01 -9.00
CA ASP A 66 9.30 -5.66 -9.09
C ASP A 66 8.20 -4.66 -9.48
N LEU A 67 7.82 -3.84 -8.51
CA LEU A 67 6.82 -2.78 -8.61
C LEU A 67 7.45 -1.40 -8.36
N SER A 68 8.78 -1.31 -8.51
CA SER A 68 9.51 -0.08 -8.25
C SER A 68 8.98 1.07 -9.09
N SER A 69 8.80 2.23 -8.44
CA SER A 69 8.25 3.45 -9.04
C SER A 69 6.83 3.31 -9.64
N ALA A 70 6.06 2.28 -9.30
CA ALA A 70 4.69 2.11 -9.79
C ALA A 70 3.73 3.17 -9.20
N PHE A 71 2.81 3.68 -10.02
CA PHE A 71 1.78 4.65 -9.62
C PHE A 71 0.54 3.95 -9.08
N LEU A 72 0.57 3.58 -7.80
CA LEU A 72 -0.44 2.79 -7.09
C LEU A 72 -1.30 3.64 -6.12
N ASN A 73 -1.29 4.96 -6.28
CA ASN A 73 -2.07 5.84 -5.41
C ASN A 73 -3.57 5.51 -5.46
N GLY A 74 -4.20 5.46 -4.29
CA GLY A 74 -5.61 5.08 -4.14
C GLY A 74 -5.92 3.61 -4.47
N LEU A 75 -4.90 2.74 -4.58
CA LEU A 75 -5.07 1.31 -4.78
C LEU A 75 -5.86 0.70 -3.62
N ILE A 76 -6.79 -0.22 -3.91
CA ILE A 76 -7.35 -1.14 -2.93
C ILE A 76 -6.57 -2.44 -3.05
N ALA A 77 -5.85 -2.78 -1.98
CA ALA A 77 -4.97 -3.93 -1.92
C ALA A 77 -5.05 -4.63 -0.55
N ASP A 78 -6.28 -4.69 0.00
CA ASP A 78 -6.49 -5.37 1.28
C ASP A 78 -6.16 -6.86 1.16
N ARG A 79 -5.37 -7.37 2.11
CA ARG A 79 -4.93 -8.77 2.16
C ARG A 79 -4.18 -9.23 0.90
N VAL A 80 -3.49 -8.32 0.24
CA VAL A 80 -2.57 -8.65 -0.87
C VAL A 80 -1.30 -9.26 -0.31
N ASN A 81 -0.70 -10.18 -1.05
CA ASN A 81 0.62 -10.72 -0.77
C ASN A 81 1.68 -9.93 -1.55
N PHE A 82 2.52 -9.16 -0.83
CA PHE A 82 3.71 -8.47 -1.34
C PHE A 82 5.00 -9.02 -0.72
N VAL A 83 5.00 -10.24 -0.20
CA VAL A 83 6.18 -10.86 0.43
C VAL A 83 7.37 -10.80 -0.52
N GLY A 84 8.49 -10.19 -0.06
CA GLY A 84 9.70 -10.04 -0.84
C GLY A 84 9.60 -9.15 -2.08
N ALA A 85 8.49 -8.44 -2.30
CA ALA A 85 8.34 -7.54 -3.45
C ALA A 85 9.25 -6.32 -3.35
N ASN A 86 9.64 -5.77 -4.51
CA ASN A 86 10.35 -4.50 -4.60
C ASN A 86 9.37 -3.37 -4.92
N LEU A 87 9.12 -2.48 -3.96
CA LEU A 87 8.26 -1.30 -4.08
C LEU A 87 9.06 0.01 -3.98
N THR A 88 10.36 -0.04 -4.21
CA THR A 88 11.23 1.13 -4.12
C THR A 88 10.66 2.32 -4.90
N GLY A 89 10.44 3.45 -4.23
CA GLY A 89 9.90 4.67 -4.84
C GLY A 89 8.48 4.57 -5.38
N ALA A 90 7.74 3.49 -5.11
CA ALA A 90 6.34 3.37 -5.51
C ALA A 90 5.45 4.40 -4.80
N ASN A 91 4.37 4.82 -5.45
CA ASN A 91 3.39 5.73 -4.88
C ASN A 91 2.13 4.96 -4.46
N LEU A 92 1.94 4.77 -3.15
CA LEU A 92 0.80 4.14 -2.50
C LEU A 92 0.00 5.13 -1.63
N VAL A 93 0.09 6.42 -1.93
CA VAL A 93 -0.65 7.46 -1.21
C VAL A 93 -2.15 7.15 -1.22
N GLN A 94 -2.80 7.21 -0.04
CA GLN A 94 -4.22 6.92 0.15
C GLN A 94 -4.64 5.48 -0.25
N ALA A 95 -3.72 4.54 -0.33
CA ALA A 95 -4.05 3.15 -0.60
C ALA A 95 -4.75 2.49 0.61
N SER A 96 -5.63 1.51 0.34
CA SER A 96 -6.16 0.58 1.34
C SER A 96 -5.32 -0.68 1.31
N LEU A 97 -4.64 -0.97 2.42
CA LEU A 97 -3.64 -2.03 2.57
C LEU A 97 -3.89 -2.87 3.84
N ASN A 98 -5.16 -2.93 4.32
CA ASN A 98 -5.46 -3.59 5.58
C ASN A 98 -5.19 -5.11 5.49
N GLY A 99 -4.44 -5.62 6.47
CA GLY A 99 -4.07 -7.03 6.54
C GLY A 99 -3.16 -7.50 5.39
N THR A 100 -2.55 -6.59 4.66
CA THR A 100 -1.58 -6.87 3.58
C THR A 100 -0.28 -7.42 4.17
N ASP A 101 0.37 -8.31 3.46
CA ASP A 101 1.65 -8.90 3.86
C ASP A 101 2.80 -8.33 3.02
N PHE A 102 3.72 -7.59 3.68
CA PHE A 102 4.94 -7.05 3.11
C PHE A 102 6.20 -7.71 3.71
N GLU A 103 6.09 -8.90 4.31
CA GLU A 103 7.26 -9.52 4.94
C GLU A 103 8.45 -9.58 3.97
N GLY A 104 9.59 -9.07 4.42
CA GLY A 104 10.83 -9.05 3.64
C GLY A 104 10.82 -8.15 2.39
N ALA A 105 9.75 -7.38 2.15
CA ALA A 105 9.67 -6.47 0.99
C ALA A 105 10.66 -5.29 1.10
N ASN A 106 10.96 -4.68 -0.03
CA ASN A 106 11.72 -3.44 -0.10
C ASN A 106 10.79 -2.25 -0.37
N LEU A 107 10.54 -1.45 0.66
CA LEU A 107 9.74 -0.22 0.62
C LEU A 107 10.60 1.06 0.64
N THR A 108 11.88 0.97 0.27
CA THR A 108 12.77 2.14 0.25
C THR A 108 12.15 3.28 -0.56
N GLU A 109 12.07 4.49 0.04
CA GLU A 109 11.53 5.70 -0.59
C GLU A 109 10.05 5.59 -1.04
N THR A 110 9.32 4.57 -0.62
CA THR A 110 7.89 4.41 -0.94
C THR A 110 7.05 5.48 -0.26
N LEU A 111 6.05 6.00 -0.98
CA LEU A 111 5.09 6.97 -0.46
C LEU A 111 3.82 6.24 0.00
N LEU A 112 3.55 6.28 1.31
CA LEU A 112 2.41 5.64 1.99
C LEU A 112 1.59 6.64 2.82
N MET A 113 1.69 7.93 2.49
CA MET A 113 0.94 8.96 3.22
C MET A 113 -0.56 8.71 3.14
N TYR A 114 -1.26 8.85 4.28
CA TYR A 114 -2.70 8.60 4.40
C TYR A 114 -3.15 7.18 4.05
N ALA A 115 -2.24 6.20 3.99
CA ALA A 115 -2.62 4.81 3.71
C ALA A 115 -3.32 4.17 4.92
N GLU A 116 -4.34 3.34 4.65
CA GLU A 116 -4.98 2.49 5.65
C GLU A 116 -4.24 1.15 5.70
N MET A 117 -3.53 0.90 6.81
CA MET A 117 -2.60 -0.22 6.95
C MET A 117 -2.85 -1.02 8.25
N LYS A 118 -4.11 -1.15 8.67
CA LYS A 118 -4.45 -1.87 9.91
C LYS A 118 -4.08 -3.34 9.82
N GLY A 119 -3.35 -3.84 10.82
CA GLY A 119 -2.96 -5.24 10.89
C GLY A 119 -2.03 -5.70 9.77
N VAL A 120 -1.33 -4.76 9.11
CA VAL A 120 -0.34 -5.07 8.07
C VAL A 120 0.86 -5.79 8.67
N SER A 121 1.42 -6.76 7.94
CA SER A 121 2.74 -7.31 8.22
C SER A 121 3.81 -6.50 7.50
N LEU A 122 4.70 -5.88 8.26
CA LEU A 122 5.91 -5.20 7.81
C LEU A 122 7.16 -5.89 8.41
N ALA A 123 7.03 -7.13 8.84
CA ALA A 123 8.12 -7.88 9.45
C ALA A 123 9.31 -8.00 8.47
N ASN A 124 10.52 -7.75 8.97
CA ASN A 124 11.75 -7.85 8.17
C ASN A 124 11.81 -6.94 6.92
N THR A 125 10.92 -5.96 6.81
CA THR A 125 10.78 -5.04 5.67
C THR A 125 11.86 -3.97 5.70
N ASN A 126 12.35 -3.55 4.53
CA ASN A 126 13.19 -2.38 4.40
C ASN A 126 12.34 -1.12 4.22
N LEU A 127 12.23 -0.31 5.28
CA LEU A 127 11.45 0.93 5.33
C LEU A 127 12.33 2.19 5.20
N THR A 128 13.57 2.06 4.72
CA THR A 128 14.50 3.19 4.60
C THR A 128 13.87 4.33 3.78
N ARG A 129 13.77 5.53 4.37
CA ARG A 129 13.16 6.73 3.77
C ARG A 129 11.69 6.57 3.34
N THR A 130 10.99 5.53 3.80
CA THR A 130 9.56 5.37 3.54
C THR A 130 8.79 6.50 4.23
N ASN A 131 7.82 7.10 3.54
CA ASN A 131 6.97 8.13 4.11
C ASN A 131 5.58 7.59 4.43
N MET A 132 5.31 7.41 5.73
CA MET A 132 4.03 6.95 6.29
C MET A 132 3.32 8.04 7.11
N MET A 133 3.55 9.31 6.80
CA MET A 133 2.88 10.43 7.48
C MET A 133 1.36 10.26 7.37
N TRP A 134 0.64 10.41 8.51
CA TRP A 134 -0.81 10.21 8.66
C TRP A 134 -1.33 8.81 8.30
N ALA A 135 -0.46 7.83 8.11
CA ALA A 135 -0.90 6.46 7.86
C ALA A 135 -1.50 5.81 9.11
N ASN A 136 -2.41 4.87 8.91
CA ASN A 136 -3.04 4.11 9.98
C ASN A 136 -2.43 2.71 10.08
N LEU A 137 -1.52 2.53 11.03
CA LEU A 137 -0.74 1.31 11.27
C LEU A 137 -1.20 0.57 12.55
N GLN A 138 -2.45 0.76 12.98
CA GLN A 138 -2.96 0.07 14.17
C GLN A 138 -2.78 -1.44 14.05
N ASN A 139 -2.24 -2.07 15.11
CA ASN A 139 -1.97 -3.50 15.17
C ASN A 139 -1.00 -4.03 14.09
N ALA A 140 -0.21 -3.17 13.45
CA ALA A 140 0.79 -3.59 12.47
C ALA A 140 1.93 -4.35 13.14
N ASP A 141 2.56 -5.27 12.41
CA ASP A 141 3.80 -5.94 12.82
C ASP A 141 5.00 -5.35 12.07
N LEU A 142 5.86 -4.61 12.78
CA LEU A 142 7.07 -4.02 12.22
C LEU A 142 8.34 -4.77 12.68
N THR A 143 8.21 -5.93 13.31
CA THR A 143 9.34 -6.67 13.90
C THR A 143 10.47 -6.90 12.89
N GLY A 144 11.70 -6.59 13.25
CA GLY A 144 12.88 -6.78 12.41
C GLY A 144 13.00 -5.84 11.21
N SER A 145 12.08 -4.88 11.03
CA SER A 145 12.18 -3.91 9.92
C SER A 145 13.34 -2.92 10.08
N LYS A 146 13.85 -2.42 8.94
CA LYS A 146 14.90 -1.39 8.89
C LYS A 146 14.27 -0.01 8.68
N MET A 147 14.49 0.93 9.63
CA MET A 147 13.77 2.21 9.68
C MET A 147 14.66 3.44 9.53
N LEU A 148 15.70 3.38 8.75
CA LEU A 148 16.56 4.54 8.55
C LEU A 148 15.80 5.67 7.83
N GLN A 149 15.65 6.82 8.51
CA GLN A 149 14.93 8.00 8.01
C GLN A 149 13.45 7.72 7.63
N THR A 150 12.83 6.72 8.22
CA THR A 150 11.40 6.42 8.04
C THR A 150 10.55 7.51 8.71
N ILE A 151 9.49 7.96 8.05
CA ILE A 151 8.65 9.05 8.53
C ILE A 151 7.30 8.50 8.98
N PHE A 152 7.02 8.56 10.31
CA PHE A 152 5.76 8.22 10.96
C PHE A 152 5.07 9.45 11.58
N VAL A 153 5.41 10.65 11.12
CA VAL A 153 4.83 11.88 11.67
C VAL A 153 3.30 11.82 11.60
N GLU A 154 2.64 12.01 12.78
CA GLU A 154 1.18 11.92 12.93
C GLU A 154 0.56 10.57 12.51
N ALA A 155 1.34 9.52 12.31
CA ALA A 155 0.82 8.18 12.04
C ALA A 155 0.19 7.55 13.28
N ASN A 156 -0.73 6.62 13.07
CA ASN A 156 -1.35 5.85 14.15
C ASN A 156 -0.69 4.45 14.24
N LEU A 157 0.17 4.25 15.23
CA LEU A 157 0.87 3.01 15.53
C LEU A 157 0.31 2.30 16.78
N GLN A 158 -0.90 2.63 17.23
CA GLN A 158 -1.48 2.02 18.45
C GLN A 158 -1.47 0.49 18.35
N ASN A 159 -0.93 -0.15 19.39
CA ASN A 159 -0.77 -1.61 19.50
C ASN A 159 0.11 -2.23 18.37
N ALA A 160 0.89 -1.45 17.64
CA ALA A 160 1.83 -2.01 16.69
C ALA A 160 2.98 -2.72 17.42
N ARG A 161 3.46 -3.83 16.86
CA ARG A 161 4.63 -4.56 17.35
C ARG A 161 5.89 -3.89 16.79
N VAL A 162 6.68 -3.31 17.70
CA VAL A 162 7.93 -2.60 17.37
C VAL A 162 9.09 -3.11 18.25
N ASP A 163 8.97 -4.33 18.75
CA ASP A 163 9.94 -4.90 19.67
C ASP A 163 11.28 -5.17 18.99
N GLY A 164 12.37 -4.82 19.69
CA GLY A 164 13.72 -5.03 19.18
C GLY A 164 14.14 -4.11 18.06
N ILE A 165 13.33 -3.08 17.69
CA ILE A 165 13.66 -2.14 16.64
C ILE A 165 14.22 -0.84 17.23
N ASP A 166 15.38 -0.39 16.72
CA ASP A 166 15.92 0.92 17.06
C ASP A 166 15.14 2.04 16.35
N LYS A 167 14.41 2.83 17.14
CA LYS A 167 13.67 4.00 16.65
C LYS A 167 14.54 5.20 16.30
N ALA A 168 15.84 5.18 16.61
CA ALA A 168 16.71 6.33 16.42
C ALA A 168 16.79 6.81 14.96
N GLY A 169 16.47 5.93 14.00
CA GLY A 169 16.40 6.29 12.59
C GLY A 169 15.01 6.74 12.08
N ALA A 170 14.00 6.81 12.95
CA ALA A 170 12.63 7.11 12.55
C ALA A 170 12.15 8.48 13.07
N TYR A 171 11.34 9.18 12.28
CA TYR A 171 10.68 10.45 12.65
C TYR A 171 9.27 10.15 13.13
N ILE A 172 9.04 10.16 14.48
CA ILE A 172 7.79 9.76 15.15
C ILE A 172 7.02 10.93 15.77
N LYS A 173 7.32 12.16 15.39
CA LYS A 173 6.68 13.34 15.99
C LYS A 173 5.16 13.27 15.83
N TYR A 174 4.45 13.40 16.95
CA TYR A 174 2.98 13.33 17.04
C TYR A 174 2.36 11.97 16.62
N ALA A 175 3.16 10.93 16.44
CA ALA A 175 2.62 9.60 16.24
C ALA A 175 1.89 9.09 17.49
N LYS A 176 0.80 8.32 17.29
CA LYS A 176 0.10 7.64 18.38
C LYS A 176 0.80 6.32 18.64
N LEU A 177 1.37 6.15 19.84
CA LEU A 177 2.24 5.02 20.21
C LEU A 177 1.66 4.14 21.32
N GLU A 178 0.45 4.41 21.79
CA GLU A 178 -0.15 3.66 22.91
C GLU A 178 -0.17 2.15 22.61
N GLY A 179 0.24 1.36 23.58
CA GLY A 179 0.34 -0.10 23.44
C GLY A 179 1.57 -0.59 22.67
N THR A 180 2.53 0.29 22.36
CA THR A 180 3.83 -0.10 21.79
C THR A 180 4.93 -0.02 22.85
N SER A 181 6.02 -0.78 22.69
CA SER A 181 7.22 -0.65 23.56
C SER A 181 7.91 0.72 23.42
N TRP A 182 7.67 1.45 22.33
CA TRP A 182 8.19 2.81 22.16
C TRP A 182 7.50 3.85 23.06
N PHE A 183 6.24 3.61 23.46
CA PHE A 183 5.48 4.51 24.33
C PHE A 183 6.07 4.61 25.73
N GLU A 184 6.49 3.49 26.32
CA GLU A 184 7.06 3.44 27.67
C GLU A 184 8.37 4.25 27.77
N HIS A 185 9.18 4.27 26.71
CA HIS A 185 10.44 5.02 26.68
C HIS A 185 10.23 6.54 26.50
N VAL A 186 9.12 6.97 25.91
CA VAL A 186 8.81 8.41 25.79
C VAL A 186 8.28 8.96 27.11
N ALA A 187 7.46 8.19 27.82
CA ALA A 187 6.93 8.58 29.14
C ALA A 187 8.03 8.69 30.21
N SER A 188 9.05 7.82 30.17
CA SER A 188 10.18 7.86 31.11
C SER A 188 11.20 8.97 30.85
N ALA A 189 11.26 9.51 29.64
CA ALA A 189 12.15 10.62 29.28
C ALA A 189 11.60 12.02 29.64
N GLN A 190 10.36 12.10 30.12
CA GLN A 190 9.70 13.33 30.56
C GLN A 190 9.62 13.49 32.09
N GLN A 191 10.18 12.54 32.86
CA GLN A 191 10.40 12.63 34.31
C GLN A 191 11.83 13.04 34.63
#